data_2e492e4b7d69862fb2d708f4ead686ec
#
_entry.id   2e492e4b7d69862fb2d708f4ead686ec
#
_cell.length_a   1.000
_cell.length_b   1.000
_cell.length_c   1.000
_cell.angle_alpha   90.00
_cell.angle_beta   90.00
_cell.angle_gamma   90.00
#
_symmetry.space_group_name_H-M   'P 1'
#
loop_
_entity.id
_entity.type
_entity.pdbx_description
1 polymer ?
#
loop_
_entity_poly.entity_id
_entity_poly.type
_entity_poly.pdbx_seq_one_letter_code
_entity_poly.pdbx_strand_id
1 'polypeptide(L)'
;ELFNGKIFNDIIAKYKLISTQFEETTKKELFARLASNIPSFTHEAIQSSEVGILQKNIRNNARGISIRKLFDQIPTLLSRMCPCMLMSPLSVAQFIDTDADKFDLIVFDEASQMPTYEAVGAIARGKNVVIVGDPKQMPPTNFFSVNTIDEDNIEMEDLESILDDCLALSIPSKY
;
A
#
# COMPACT_ATOMS: atom_id res chain seq x y z
N GLU A 1 -44.11 17.30 8.72
CA GLU A 1 -43.95 17.58 7.26
C GLU A 1 -44.29 16.30 6.49
N LEU A 2 -45.14 16.43 5.49
CA LEU A 2 -45.53 15.27 4.66
C LEU A 2 -44.38 14.97 3.68
N PHE A 3 -43.93 13.73 3.66
CA PHE A 3 -42.91 13.22 2.73
C PHE A 3 -43.34 13.48 1.27
N ASN A 4 -42.51 14.19 0.52
CA ASN A 4 -42.70 14.45 -0.89
C ASN A 4 -41.65 13.69 -1.71
N GLY A 5 -42.06 12.56 -2.34
CA GLY A 5 -41.18 11.70 -3.10
C GLY A 5 -40.50 12.39 -4.29
N LYS A 6 -41.13 13.41 -4.90
CA LYS A 6 -40.51 14.17 -6.00
C LYS A 6 -39.33 15.00 -5.50
N ILE A 7 -39.54 15.76 -4.41
CA ILE A 7 -38.46 16.56 -3.80
C ILE A 7 -37.30 15.65 -3.36
N PHE A 8 -37.62 14.49 -2.79
CA PHE A 8 -36.58 13.53 -2.35
C PHE A 8 -35.75 13.00 -3.53
N ASN A 9 -36.40 12.63 -4.64
CA ASN A 9 -35.72 12.18 -5.85
C ASN A 9 -34.84 13.29 -6.47
N ASP A 10 -35.30 14.54 -6.46
CA ASP A 10 -34.53 15.69 -6.94
C ASP A 10 -33.29 15.91 -6.07
N ILE A 11 -33.40 15.74 -4.75
CA ILE A 11 -32.26 15.82 -3.82
C ILE A 11 -31.25 14.72 -4.10
N ILE A 12 -31.71 13.47 -4.31
CA ILE A 12 -30.83 12.33 -4.66
C ILE A 12 -30.09 12.61 -5.98
N ALA A 13 -30.82 13.09 -7.00
CA ALA A 13 -30.21 13.40 -8.30
C ALA A 13 -29.15 14.48 -8.17
N LYS A 14 -29.43 15.53 -7.41
CA LYS A 14 -28.49 16.61 -7.13
C LYS A 14 -27.27 16.12 -6.35
N TYR A 15 -27.48 15.28 -5.33
CA TYR A 15 -26.38 14.67 -4.57
C TYR A 15 -25.46 13.86 -5.47
N LYS A 16 -26.00 12.96 -6.31
CA LYS A 16 -25.22 12.17 -7.25
C LYS A 16 -24.37 13.04 -8.18
N LEU A 17 -24.97 14.09 -8.73
CA LEU A 17 -24.27 15.02 -9.61
C LEU A 17 -23.08 15.71 -8.88
N ILE A 18 -23.35 16.26 -7.69
CA ILE A 18 -22.32 16.94 -6.89
C ILE A 18 -21.22 15.97 -6.46
N SER A 19 -21.59 14.74 -6.06
CA SER A 19 -20.62 13.71 -5.68
C SER A 19 -19.66 13.37 -6.83
N THR A 20 -20.19 13.18 -8.04
CA THR A 20 -19.36 12.94 -9.23
C THR A 20 -18.44 14.12 -9.54
N GLN A 21 -18.96 15.36 -9.48
CA GLN A 21 -18.15 16.56 -9.71
C GLN A 21 -17.06 16.71 -8.64
N PHE A 22 -17.37 16.41 -7.39
CA PHE A 22 -16.41 16.43 -6.30
C PHE A 22 -15.28 15.42 -6.52
N GLU A 23 -15.61 14.18 -6.89
CA GLU A 23 -14.61 13.13 -7.20
C GLU A 23 -13.68 13.58 -8.34
N GLU A 24 -14.24 14.08 -9.44
CA GLU A 24 -13.43 14.54 -10.58
C GLU A 24 -12.51 15.70 -10.21
N THR A 25 -13.03 16.65 -9.44
CA THR A 25 -12.26 17.82 -8.99
C THR A 25 -11.15 17.40 -8.03
N THR A 26 -11.46 16.50 -7.10
CA THR A 26 -10.48 15.93 -6.16
C THR A 26 -9.36 15.21 -6.90
N LYS A 27 -9.68 14.40 -7.91
CA LYS A 27 -8.65 13.74 -8.75
C LYS A 27 -7.73 14.74 -9.43
N LYS A 28 -8.27 15.80 -9.99
CA LYS A 28 -7.48 16.87 -10.64
C LYS A 28 -6.58 17.60 -9.66
N GLU A 29 -7.10 17.93 -8.48
CA GLU A 29 -6.34 18.59 -7.42
C GLU A 29 -5.21 17.70 -6.89
N LEU A 30 -5.50 16.44 -6.62
CA LEU A 30 -4.48 15.45 -6.21
C LEU A 30 -3.39 15.30 -7.27
N PHE A 31 -3.78 15.19 -8.54
CA PHE A 31 -2.81 15.12 -9.64
C PHE A 31 -1.91 16.35 -9.68
N ALA A 32 -2.47 17.54 -9.57
CA ALA A 32 -1.70 18.79 -9.59
C ALA A 32 -0.71 18.85 -8.41
N ARG A 33 -1.14 18.49 -7.20
CA ARG A 33 -0.29 18.47 -6.00
C ARG A 33 0.84 17.45 -6.13
N LEU A 34 0.53 16.23 -6.58
CA LEU A 34 1.54 15.19 -6.74
C LEU A 34 2.54 15.53 -7.86
N ALA A 35 2.04 16.04 -9.00
CA ALA A 35 2.88 16.45 -10.11
C ALA A 35 3.82 17.62 -9.76
N SER A 36 3.39 18.54 -8.91
CA SER A 36 4.23 19.66 -8.45
C SER A 36 5.43 19.20 -7.61
N ASN A 37 5.37 18.04 -7.02
CA ASN A 37 6.48 17.47 -6.23
C ASN A 37 7.51 16.72 -7.09
N ILE A 38 7.19 16.42 -8.35
CA ILE A 38 8.11 15.73 -9.25
C ILE A 38 9.17 16.72 -9.75
N PRO A 39 10.47 16.44 -9.62
CA PRO A 39 11.50 17.32 -10.14
C PRO A 39 11.50 17.34 -11.66
N SER A 40 11.92 18.47 -12.24
CA SER A 40 12.09 18.58 -13.68
C SER A 40 13.26 17.73 -14.16
N PHE A 41 13.03 16.94 -15.20
CA PHE A 41 14.04 16.12 -15.87
C PHE A 41 14.57 16.76 -17.16
N THR A 42 14.24 18.03 -17.44
CA THR A 42 14.54 18.71 -18.70
C THR A 42 16.03 19.11 -18.83
N HIS A 43 16.74 19.20 -17.72
CA HIS A 43 18.16 19.53 -17.70
C HIS A 43 19.00 18.35 -17.21
N GLU A 44 20.28 18.29 -17.63
CA GLU A 44 21.20 17.33 -17.05
C GLU A 44 21.42 17.65 -15.56
N ALA A 45 20.96 16.74 -14.73
CA ALA A 45 21.15 16.86 -13.29
C ALA A 45 22.59 16.54 -12.91
N ILE A 46 23.07 17.16 -11.83
CA ILE A 46 24.37 16.82 -11.25
C ILE A 46 24.42 15.32 -10.99
N GLN A 47 25.44 14.63 -11.48
CA GLN A 47 25.54 13.16 -11.45
C GLN A 47 25.46 12.56 -10.05
N SER A 48 25.84 13.31 -9.03
CA SER A 48 25.75 12.91 -7.61
C SER A 48 24.38 13.16 -6.98
N SER A 49 23.46 13.86 -7.67
CA SER A 49 22.12 14.09 -7.15
C SER A 49 21.25 12.85 -7.38
N GLU A 50 20.21 12.67 -6.55
CA GLU A 50 19.24 11.56 -6.71
C GLU A 50 18.62 11.53 -8.12
N VAL A 51 18.32 12.70 -8.68
CA VAL A 51 17.80 12.84 -10.05
C VAL A 51 18.86 12.37 -11.07
N GLY A 52 20.13 12.76 -10.90
CA GLY A 52 21.23 12.33 -11.77
C GLY A 52 21.49 10.82 -11.70
N ILE A 53 21.44 10.24 -10.50
CA ILE A 53 21.54 8.80 -10.28
C ILE A 53 20.40 8.08 -11.02
N LEU A 54 19.17 8.54 -10.87
CA LEU A 54 18.02 7.95 -11.57
C LEU A 54 18.15 8.07 -13.09
N GLN A 55 18.49 9.25 -13.61
CA GLN A 55 18.70 9.46 -15.05
C GLN A 55 19.78 8.53 -15.63
N LYS A 56 20.91 8.38 -14.92
CA LYS A 56 21.97 7.46 -15.33
C LYS A 56 21.50 6.03 -15.40
N ASN A 57 20.74 5.57 -14.39
CA ASN A 57 20.24 4.21 -14.37
C ASN A 57 19.17 3.95 -15.44
N ILE A 58 18.31 4.92 -15.74
CA ILE A 58 17.35 4.84 -16.84
C ILE A 58 18.09 4.73 -18.19
N ARG A 59 19.09 5.58 -18.45
CA ARG A 59 19.90 5.53 -19.68
C ARG A 59 20.62 4.19 -19.87
N ASN A 60 21.03 3.56 -18.77
CA ASN A 60 21.71 2.27 -18.78
C ASN A 60 20.74 1.07 -18.71
N ASN A 61 19.42 1.29 -18.84
CA ASN A 61 18.40 0.26 -18.67
C ASN A 61 18.52 -0.51 -17.35
N ALA A 62 18.89 0.18 -16.28
CA ALA A 62 19.14 -0.34 -14.92
C ALA A 62 20.16 -1.50 -14.86
N ARG A 63 21.06 -1.61 -15.85
CA ARG A 63 22.08 -2.65 -15.85
C ARG A 63 23.11 -2.41 -14.73
N GLY A 64 23.32 -3.46 -13.91
CA GLY A 64 24.35 -3.45 -12.85
C GLY A 64 23.92 -2.87 -11.51
N ILE A 65 22.64 -2.49 -11.34
CA ILE A 65 22.09 -2.08 -10.05
C ILE A 65 20.83 -2.89 -9.71
N SER A 66 20.71 -3.31 -8.44
CA SER A 66 19.47 -3.90 -7.95
C SER A 66 18.46 -2.80 -7.59
N ILE A 67 17.16 -3.13 -7.64
CA ILE A 67 16.08 -2.21 -7.25
C ILE A 67 16.30 -1.68 -5.84
N ARG A 68 16.66 -2.53 -4.89
CA ARG A 68 16.98 -2.13 -3.51
C ARG A 68 18.06 -1.06 -3.47
N LYS A 69 19.22 -1.33 -4.12
CA LYS A 69 20.30 -0.34 -4.16
C LYS A 69 19.91 0.97 -4.82
N LEU A 70 19.03 0.92 -5.83
CA LEU A 70 18.54 2.14 -6.45
C LEU A 70 17.67 2.93 -5.46
N PHE A 71 16.76 2.27 -4.75
CA PHE A 71 15.91 2.91 -3.75
C PHE A 71 16.72 3.55 -2.61
N ASP A 72 17.75 2.85 -2.14
CA ASP A 72 18.68 3.38 -1.12
C ASP A 72 19.44 4.63 -1.58
N GLN A 73 19.66 4.77 -2.89
CA GLN A 73 20.36 5.92 -3.46
C GLN A 73 19.48 7.13 -3.79
N ILE A 74 18.15 6.94 -3.82
CA ILE A 74 17.19 7.99 -4.19
C ILE A 74 16.01 8.09 -3.19
N PRO A 75 16.24 8.06 -1.87
CA PRO A 75 15.18 7.94 -0.88
C PRO A 75 14.20 9.11 -0.93
N THR A 76 14.71 10.35 -1.04
CA THR A 76 13.86 11.55 -1.11
C THR A 76 13.11 11.63 -2.43
N LEU A 77 13.76 11.28 -3.52
CA LEU A 77 13.14 11.29 -4.84
C LEU A 77 12.08 10.18 -4.95
N LEU A 78 12.36 9.01 -4.38
CA LEU A 78 11.44 7.89 -4.38
C LEU A 78 10.11 8.25 -3.73
N SER A 79 10.13 8.83 -2.53
CA SER A 79 8.92 9.24 -1.81
C SER A 79 8.13 10.35 -2.54
N ARG A 80 8.83 11.24 -3.25
CA ARG A 80 8.20 12.30 -4.07
C ARG A 80 7.56 11.77 -5.34
N MET A 81 8.17 10.78 -6.00
CA MET A 81 7.67 10.20 -7.24
C MET A 81 6.63 9.11 -6.99
N CYS A 82 6.79 8.34 -5.93
CA CYS A 82 5.96 7.21 -5.56
C CYS A 82 5.43 7.37 -4.13
N PRO A 83 4.55 8.36 -3.86
CA PRO A 83 4.00 8.59 -2.52
C PRO A 83 3.07 7.46 -2.04
N CYS A 84 2.60 6.64 -2.96
CA CYS A 84 1.81 5.45 -2.69
C CYS A 84 2.40 4.26 -3.44
N MET A 85 2.62 3.15 -2.74
CA MET A 85 3.16 1.91 -3.30
C MET A 85 2.24 0.74 -3.00
N LEU A 86 1.91 -0.04 -4.03
CA LEU A 86 1.19 -1.31 -3.91
C LEU A 86 2.20 -2.44 -4.00
N MET A 87 2.41 -3.15 -2.90
CA MET A 87 3.43 -4.19 -2.79
C MET A 87 2.94 -5.33 -1.91
N SER A 88 3.41 -6.55 -2.16
CA SER A 88 3.25 -7.62 -1.19
C SER A 88 4.17 -7.38 0.03
N PRO A 89 3.84 -7.90 1.22
CA PRO A 89 4.70 -7.75 2.41
C PRO A 89 6.12 -8.25 2.19
N LEU A 90 6.28 -9.34 1.46
CA LEU A 90 7.59 -9.86 1.07
C LEU A 90 8.38 -8.87 0.22
N SER A 91 7.72 -8.25 -0.76
CA SER A 91 8.37 -7.23 -1.62
C SER A 91 8.76 -6.00 -0.81
N VAL A 92 7.94 -5.57 0.15
CA VAL A 92 8.28 -4.47 1.06
C VAL A 92 9.55 -4.82 1.84
N ALA A 93 9.62 -6.01 2.44
CA ALA A 93 10.78 -6.45 3.20
C ALA A 93 12.05 -6.57 2.32
N GLN A 94 11.89 -6.94 1.06
CA GLN A 94 13.00 -7.12 0.13
C GLN A 94 13.56 -5.80 -0.43
N PHE A 95 12.70 -4.83 -0.73
CA PHE A 95 13.08 -3.64 -1.49
C PHE A 95 13.13 -2.35 -0.68
N ILE A 96 12.39 -2.25 0.42
CA ILE A 96 12.39 -1.07 1.28
C ILE A 96 13.26 -1.34 2.51
N ASP A 97 14.27 -0.49 2.74
CA ASP A 97 15.11 -0.62 3.93
C ASP A 97 14.32 -0.32 5.21
N THR A 98 14.71 -0.95 6.32
CA THR A 98 14.12 -0.68 7.65
C THR A 98 14.48 0.70 8.19
N ASP A 99 15.63 1.21 7.77
CA ASP A 99 16.14 2.52 8.19
C ASP A 99 15.68 3.65 7.25
N ALA A 100 14.95 3.32 6.18
CA ALA A 100 14.34 4.33 5.31
C ALA A 100 13.26 5.14 6.06
N ASP A 101 12.93 6.33 5.53
CA ASP A 101 11.83 7.14 6.04
C ASP A 101 10.54 6.33 6.05
N LYS A 102 9.87 6.33 7.21
CA LYS A 102 8.64 5.55 7.39
C LYS A 102 7.48 6.16 6.61
N PHE A 103 6.70 5.31 5.98
CA PHE A 103 5.41 5.69 5.42
C PHE A 103 4.47 6.20 6.52
N ASP A 104 3.66 7.18 6.19
CA ASP A 104 2.70 7.73 7.15
C ASP A 104 1.59 6.71 7.48
N LEU A 105 1.25 5.85 6.52
CA LEU A 105 0.20 4.85 6.66
C LEU A 105 0.56 3.58 5.87
N ILE A 106 0.41 2.44 6.52
CA ILE A 106 0.38 1.12 5.89
C ILE A 106 -1.06 0.62 5.93
N VAL A 107 -1.55 0.14 4.80
CA VAL A 107 -2.88 -0.46 4.68
C VAL A 107 -2.72 -1.91 4.24
N PHE A 108 -3.24 -2.82 5.03
CA PHE A 108 -3.41 -4.21 4.64
C PHE A 108 -4.84 -4.43 4.19
N ASP A 109 -5.00 -4.91 2.98
CA ASP A 109 -6.28 -5.36 2.44
C ASP A 109 -6.29 -6.88 2.40
N GLU A 110 -7.47 -7.48 2.57
CA GLU A 110 -7.64 -8.95 2.68
C GLU A 110 -6.81 -9.57 3.82
N ALA A 111 -6.72 -8.87 4.94
CA ALA A 111 -5.84 -9.22 6.06
C ALA A 111 -6.22 -10.54 6.77
N SER A 112 -7.45 -11.03 6.57
CA SER A 112 -7.91 -12.34 7.05
C SER A 112 -7.14 -13.52 6.45
N GLN A 113 -6.53 -13.33 5.28
CA GLN A 113 -5.77 -14.36 4.57
C GLN A 113 -4.24 -14.24 4.77
N MET A 114 -3.80 -13.29 5.57
CA MET A 114 -2.37 -12.98 5.73
C MET A 114 -1.88 -13.40 7.12
N PRO A 115 -0.89 -14.31 7.20
CA PRO A 115 -0.27 -14.64 8.47
C PRO A 115 0.46 -13.45 9.07
N THR A 116 0.38 -13.28 10.38
CA THR A 116 0.98 -12.15 11.10
C THR A 116 2.48 -12.02 10.83
N TYR A 117 3.22 -13.12 10.79
CA TYR A 117 4.66 -13.09 10.56
C TYR A 117 5.06 -12.49 9.20
N GLU A 118 4.21 -12.59 8.18
CA GLU A 118 4.47 -11.95 6.89
C GLU A 118 4.28 -10.43 6.94
N ALA A 119 3.34 -9.97 7.75
CA ALA A 119 2.96 -8.57 7.84
C ALA A 119 3.97 -7.72 8.66
N VAL A 120 4.64 -8.31 9.65
CA VAL A 120 5.53 -7.59 10.60
C VAL A 120 6.57 -6.74 9.88
N GLY A 121 7.19 -7.27 8.83
CA GLY A 121 8.18 -6.53 8.05
C GLY A 121 7.63 -5.27 7.39
N ALA A 122 6.39 -5.30 6.91
CA ALA A 122 5.74 -4.14 6.34
C ALA A 122 5.29 -3.16 7.43
N ILE A 123 4.73 -3.64 8.54
CA ILE A 123 4.31 -2.81 9.67
C ILE A 123 5.49 -1.98 10.19
N ALA A 124 6.67 -2.57 10.31
CA ALA A 124 7.87 -1.89 10.79
C ALA A 124 8.26 -0.65 9.96
N ARG A 125 7.77 -0.53 8.73
CA ARG A 125 8.05 0.57 7.80
C ARG A 125 6.99 1.67 7.80
N GLY A 126 5.99 1.58 8.66
CA GLY A 126 4.92 2.57 8.81
C GLY A 126 4.92 3.26 10.16
N LYS A 127 4.29 4.43 10.22
CA LYS A 127 3.96 5.15 11.46
C LYS A 127 2.60 4.72 12.01
N ASN A 128 1.66 4.43 11.09
CA ASN A 128 0.30 4.01 11.38
C ASN A 128 -0.05 2.81 10.50
N VAL A 129 -0.98 1.98 10.96
CA VAL A 129 -1.47 0.83 10.22
C VAL A 129 -2.99 0.80 10.22
N VAL A 130 -3.56 0.41 9.08
CA VAL A 130 -4.98 0.07 8.91
C VAL A 130 -5.04 -1.36 8.41
N ILE A 131 -5.82 -2.17 9.10
CA ILE A 131 -6.01 -3.59 8.79
C ILE A 131 -7.45 -3.75 8.31
N VAL A 132 -7.63 -4.17 7.08
CA VAL A 132 -8.94 -4.39 6.44
C VAL A 132 -9.07 -5.86 6.07
N GLY A 133 -10.17 -6.47 6.48
CA GLY A 133 -10.46 -7.87 6.17
C GLY A 133 -11.83 -8.28 6.69
N ASP A 134 -12.30 -9.43 6.24
CA ASP A 134 -13.53 -10.06 6.70
C ASP A 134 -13.19 -11.29 7.57
N PRO A 135 -13.49 -11.27 8.89
CA PRO A 135 -13.18 -12.39 9.77
C PRO A 135 -14.00 -13.66 9.47
N LYS A 136 -14.95 -13.60 8.54
CA LYS A 136 -15.71 -14.77 8.06
C LYS A 136 -15.09 -15.43 6.83
N GLN A 137 -14.04 -14.82 6.25
CA GLN A 137 -13.28 -15.45 5.18
C GLN A 137 -12.38 -16.55 5.73
N MET A 138 -11.92 -17.42 4.83
CA MET A 138 -11.02 -18.52 5.23
C MET A 138 -9.72 -17.96 5.81
N PRO A 139 -9.24 -18.51 6.94
CA PRO A 139 -7.94 -18.13 7.51
C PRO A 139 -6.78 -18.54 6.58
N PRO A 140 -5.56 -18.02 6.84
CA PRO A 140 -4.39 -18.42 6.09
C PRO A 140 -4.18 -19.93 6.20
N THR A 141 -3.97 -20.62 5.07
CA THR A 141 -3.75 -22.07 5.05
C THR A 141 -2.32 -22.40 4.64
N ASN A 142 -1.72 -23.38 5.29
CA ASN A 142 -0.37 -23.90 4.96
C ASN A 142 -0.34 -24.75 3.69
N PHE A 143 -1.38 -24.76 2.86
CA PHE A 143 -1.55 -25.70 1.75
C PHE A 143 -0.39 -25.70 0.74
N PHE A 144 0.35 -24.60 0.62
CA PHE A 144 1.48 -24.48 -0.30
C PHE A 144 2.86 -24.60 0.37
N SER A 145 2.91 -24.70 1.70
CA SER A 145 4.19 -24.79 2.44
C SER A 145 4.67 -26.24 2.65
N VAL A 146 3.84 -27.23 2.37
CA VAL A 146 4.12 -28.64 2.60
C VAL A 146 4.70 -29.28 1.34
N ASN A 147 5.96 -28.98 1.03
CA ASN A 147 6.69 -29.73 0.01
C ASN A 147 7.85 -30.58 0.56
N THR A 148 7.98 -30.79 1.87
CA THR A 148 9.16 -31.55 2.36
C THR A 148 9.01 -32.25 3.70
N ILE A 149 7.87 -32.63 4.24
CA ILE A 149 7.86 -33.49 5.45
C ILE A 149 6.62 -34.40 5.43
N ASP A 150 6.87 -35.69 5.59
CA ASP A 150 6.04 -36.86 5.89
C ASP A 150 4.51 -36.75 5.84
N GLU A 151 3.90 -37.57 4.97
CA GLU A 151 2.45 -37.62 4.68
C GLU A 151 1.57 -38.07 5.87
N ASP A 152 2.11 -38.36 7.04
CA ASP A 152 1.37 -39.03 8.13
C ASP A 152 0.96 -38.10 9.31
N ASN A 153 1.30 -36.80 9.32
CA ASN A 153 0.91 -35.87 10.38
C ASN A 153 0.65 -34.46 9.85
N ILE A 154 -0.29 -34.30 8.93
CA ILE A 154 -0.79 -32.98 8.56
C ILE A 154 -1.94 -32.64 9.51
N GLU A 155 -1.64 -32.23 10.72
CA GLU A 155 -2.53 -31.35 11.46
C GLU A 155 -2.48 -30.01 10.74
N MET A 156 -3.58 -29.66 10.04
CA MET A 156 -3.79 -28.31 9.51
C MET A 156 -3.94 -27.39 10.72
N GLU A 157 -2.84 -26.88 11.24
CA GLU A 157 -2.90 -25.74 12.14
C GLU A 157 -3.32 -24.54 11.30
N ASP A 158 -4.54 -24.07 11.53
CA ASP A 158 -4.99 -22.79 11.02
C ASP A 158 -4.07 -21.72 11.62
N LEU A 159 -3.35 -21.03 10.76
CA LEU A 159 -2.48 -19.93 11.19
C LEU A 159 -3.35 -18.73 11.57
N GLU A 160 -3.05 -18.12 12.71
CA GLU A 160 -3.68 -16.86 13.09
C GLU A 160 -3.37 -15.78 12.04
N SER A 161 -4.41 -15.09 11.59
CA SER A 161 -4.26 -13.99 10.65
C SER A 161 -3.90 -12.70 11.38
N ILE A 162 -3.24 -11.78 10.68
CA ILE A 162 -2.99 -10.44 11.22
C ILE A 162 -4.29 -9.72 11.61
N LEU A 163 -5.41 -10.04 10.95
CA LEU A 163 -6.71 -9.49 11.32
C LEU A 163 -7.14 -9.97 12.71
N ASP A 164 -7.01 -11.29 12.99
CA ASP A 164 -7.41 -11.88 14.26
C ASP A 164 -6.56 -11.34 15.42
N ASP A 165 -5.24 -11.30 15.24
CA ASP A 165 -4.31 -10.72 16.21
C ASP A 165 -4.63 -9.25 16.51
N CYS A 166 -4.93 -8.46 15.48
CA CYS A 166 -5.26 -7.06 15.67
C CYS A 166 -6.64 -6.85 16.29
N LEU A 167 -7.62 -7.71 16.01
CA LEU A 167 -8.94 -7.67 16.65
C LEU A 167 -8.85 -7.99 18.14
N ALA A 168 -7.91 -8.85 18.55
CA ALA A 168 -7.67 -9.15 19.96
C ALA A 168 -7.04 -7.97 20.72
N LEU A 169 -6.30 -7.10 20.03
CA LEU A 169 -5.57 -5.96 20.62
C LEU A 169 -6.32 -4.63 20.53
N SER A 170 -7.28 -4.48 19.64
CA SER A 170 -7.93 -3.20 19.35
C SER A 170 -9.46 -3.32 19.43
N ILE A 171 -10.12 -2.16 19.68
CA ILE A 171 -11.57 -2.05 19.54
C ILE A 171 -11.88 -1.90 18.05
N PRO A 172 -12.56 -2.87 17.41
CA PRO A 172 -12.84 -2.80 15.99
C PRO A 172 -13.81 -1.66 15.70
N SER A 173 -13.48 -0.82 14.71
CA SER A 173 -14.43 0.11 14.10
C SER A 173 -15.29 -0.66 13.11
N LYS A 174 -16.57 -0.82 13.40
CA LYS A 174 -17.54 -1.41 12.49
C LYS A 174 -18.20 -0.30 11.68
N TYR A 175 -18.09 -0.38 10.38
CA TYR A 175 -18.79 0.49 9.43
C TYR A 175 -19.82 -0.33 8.64
#